data_ce90ea5141d15e5b1050d500e6d2730e
#
_entry.id   ce90ea5141d15e5b1050d500e6d2730e
#
_cell.length_a   1.000
_cell.length_b   1.000
_cell.length_c   1.000
_cell.angle_alpha   90.00
_cell.angle_beta   90.00
_cell.angle_gamma   90.00
#
_symmetry.space_group_name_H-M   'P 1'
#
loop_
_entity.id
_entity.type
_entity.pdbx_description
1 polymer ?
#
loop_
_entity_poly.entity_id
_entity_poly.type
_entity_poly.pdbx_seq_one_letter_code
_entity_poly.pdbx_strand_id
1 'polypeptide(L)'
;MVELNSSIGASFNLLRKVKALPAYCEIHTDCRLVQLEGHEPFCPKCAKKSIDERNNNVVLEGTWRNYRRAFHGVLRCDSIFDDFELKKATFDNYETEPNTEAAGNLLKARQIAGKYLDRDYKANTIITGAPGVGKSHLAVSMLKAVNKTIQPDASCLFVSVNELMRLIKASFDSKGSEFTEARMVKLLGGVNLLVLDDLGSEASFQSSSREASEWVQQVLFGILNKRNRTLITTNLTSEELAKIYNPKLLSRMYKGIAKQNGVIKFTKATPDKRMVIF
;
A
#
# COMPACT_ATOMS: atom_id res chain seq x y z
N MET A 1 21.50 -33.61 12.60
CA MET A 1 22.03 -34.71 11.75
C MET A 1 21.20 -36.02 11.80
N VAL A 2 20.11 -36.06 12.54
CA VAL A 2 19.27 -37.30 12.70
C VAL A 2 18.06 -37.33 11.75
N GLU A 3 17.58 -36.16 11.26
CA GLU A 3 16.38 -36.11 10.39
C GLU A 3 16.65 -36.35 8.89
N LEU A 4 17.87 -36.16 8.41
CA LEU A 4 18.24 -36.41 7.01
C LEU A 4 18.33 -37.91 6.66
N ASN A 5 18.63 -38.79 7.64
CA ASN A 5 18.76 -40.24 7.41
C ASN A 5 17.41 -40.96 7.31
N SER A 6 16.33 -40.42 7.88
CA SER A 6 15.00 -41.04 7.80
C SER A 6 14.33 -40.85 6.44
N SER A 7 14.56 -39.70 5.78
CA SER A 7 14.00 -39.40 4.45
C SER A 7 14.67 -40.21 3.33
N ILE A 8 15.98 -40.47 3.44
CA ILE A 8 16.73 -41.29 2.47
C ILE A 8 16.28 -42.75 2.54
N GLY A 9 16.12 -43.32 3.74
CA GLY A 9 15.64 -44.68 3.93
C GLY A 9 14.22 -44.91 3.39
N ALA A 10 13.32 -43.94 3.55
CA ALA A 10 11.96 -44.00 3.01
C ALA A 10 11.94 -43.97 1.48
N SER A 11 12.80 -43.17 0.85
CA SER A 11 12.93 -43.08 -0.62
C SER A 11 13.46 -44.37 -1.25
N PHE A 12 14.41 -45.06 -0.59
CA PHE A 12 14.91 -46.35 -1.06
C PHE A 12 13.87 -47.47 -0.96
N ASN A 13 13.01 -47.45 0.05
CA ASN A 13 11.93 -48.42 0.18
C ASN A 13 10.83 -48.25 -0.88
N LEU A 14 10.57 -46.99 -1.32
CA LEU A 14 9.64 -46.70 -2.41
C LEU A 14 10.16 -47.23 -3.76
N LEU A 15 11.46 -47.09 -4.05
CA LEU A 15 12.07 -47.60 -5.29
C LEU A 15 11.99 -49.11 -5.45
N ARG A 16 12.00 -49.86 -4.35
CA ARG A 16 11.82 -51.33 -4.34
C ARG A 16 10.42 -51.79 -4.73
N LYS A 17 9.42 -50.90 -4.65
CA LYS A 17 8.02 -51.18 -4.97
C LYS A 17 7.64 -50.86 -6.42
N VAL A 18 8.58 -50.36 -7.23
CA VAL A 18 8.35 -50.01 -8.64
C VAL A 18 8.70 -51.22 -9.52
N LYS A 19 7.74 -51.68 -10.30
CA LYS A 19 7.92 -52.77 -11.27
C LYS A 19 7.86 -52.21 -12.70
N ALA A 20 8.86 -52.52 -13.54
CA ALA A 20 8.78 -52.20 -14.97
C ALA A 20 7.87 -53.23 -15.68
N LEU A 21 6.95 -52.73 -16.47
CA LEU A 21 6.04 -53.56 -17.26
C LEU A 21 6.61 -53.78 -18.68
N PRO A 22 6.18 -54.86 -19.41
CA PRO A 22 6.57 -55.08 -20.80
C PRO A 22 5.97 -54.07 -21.78
N ALA A 23 4.92 -53.37 -21.39
CA ALA A 23 4.24 -52.37 -22.21
C ALA A 23 5.00 -51.04 -22.26
N TYR A 24 4.92 -50.37 -23.38
CA TYR A 24 5.53 -49.05 -23.65
C TYR A 24 4.46 -47.95 -23.63
N CYS A 25 4.87 -46.71 -23.39
CA CYS A 25 3.99 -45.57 -23.43
C CYS A 25 3.62 -45.23 -24.88
N GLU A 26 2.37 -44.90 -25.12
CA GLU A 26 1.88 -44.48 -26.44
C GLU A 26 2.52 -43.17 -26.93
N ILE A 27 2.84 -42.26 -26.01
CA ILE A 27 3.45 -40.95 -26.30
C ILE A 27 4.98 -41.04 -26.34
N HIS A 28 5.59 -41.81 -25.43
CA HIS A 28 7.03 -41.99 -25.31
C HIS A 28 7.37 -43.44 -25.65
N THR A 29 7.45 -43.75 -26.93
CA THR A 29 7.61 -45.12 -27.45
C THR A 29 8.92 -45.83 -27.03
N ASP A 30 9.87 -45.06 -26.52
CA ASP A 30 11.15 -45.54 -25.96
C ASP A 30 11.07 -45.75 -24.44
N CYS A 31 9.91 -45.46 -23.78
CA CYS A 31 9.74 -45.50 -22.33
C CYS A 31 8.76 -46.59 -21.91
N ARG A 32 9.25 -47.60 -21.16
CA ARG A 32 8.39 -48.61 -20.57
C ARG A 32 7.51 -48.06 -19.46
N LEU A 33 6.29 -48.56 -19.39
CA LEU A 33 5.41 -48.26 -18.26
C LEU A 33 5.96 -48.90 -16.96
N VAL A 34 5.72 -48.17 -15.89
CA VAL A 34 6.07 -48.66 -14.53
C VAL A 34 4.81 -48.69 -13.69
N GLN A 35 4.76 -49.62 -12.76
CA GLN A 35 3.67 -49.74 -11.81
C GLN A 35 4.25 -49.65 -10.39
N LEU A 36 3.65 -48.81 -9.59
CA LEU A 36 3.86 -48.71 -8.16
C LEU A 36 2.76 -49.51 -7.47
N GLU A 37 3.08 -50.24 -6.39
CA GLU A 37 2.12 -51.04 -5.63
C GLU A 37 0.91 -50.17 -5.20
N GLY A 38 -0.31 -50.64 -5.56
CA GLY A 38 -1.55 -49.93 -5.28
C GLY A 38 -1.90 -48.75 -6.24
N HIS A 39 -1.12 -48.57 -7.33
CA HIS A 39 -1.35 -47.53 -8.32
C HIS A 39 -1.49 -48.08 -9.73
N GLU A 40 -2.21 -47.38 -10.59
CA GLU A 40 -2.28 -47.65 -12.03
C GLU A 40 -0.89 -47.53 -12.69
N PRO A 41 -0.65 -48.34 -13.77
CA PRO A 41 0.58 -48.20 -14.57
C PRO A 41 0.73 -46.80 -15.17
N PHE A 42 1.92 -46.26 -15.13
CA PHE A 42 2.20 -44.92 -15.68
C PHE A 42 3.56 -44.87 -16.38
N CYS A 43 3.70 -43.89 -17.29
CA CYS A 43 4.96 -43.59 -17.94
C CYS A 43 5.77 -42.58 -17.09
N PRO A 44 7.02 -42.90 -16.71
CA PRO A 44 7.88 -42.01 -15.94
C PRO A 44 8.11 -40.63 -16.62
N LYS A 45 8.22 -40.62 -17.95
CA LYS A 45 8.40 -39.38 -18.71
C LYS A 45 7.14 -38.51 -18.70
N CYS A 46 5.95 -39.14 -18.85
CA CYS A 46 4.66 -38.43 -18.71
C CYS A 46 4.46 -37.90 -17.30
N ALA A 47 4.74 -38.72 -16.28
CA ALA A 47 4.63 -38.33 -14.89
C ALA A 47 5.58 -37.17 -14.55
N LYS A 48 6.83 -37.23 -15.00
CA LYS A 48 7.79 -36.14 -14.84
C LYS A 48 7.27 -34.85 -15.48
N LYS A 49 6.80 -34.92 -16.73
CA LYS A 49 6.25 -33.75 -17.41
C LYS A 49 5.07 -33.13 -16.64
N SER A 50 4.13 -33.96 -16.17
CA SER A 50 2.99 -33.50 -15.38
C SER A 50 3.41 -32.88 -14.03
N ILE A 51 4.45 -33.42 -13.38
CA ILE A 51 4.99 -32.85 -12.14
C ILE A 51 5.67 -31.51 -12.43
N ASP A 52 6.47 -31.41 -13.49
CA ASP A 52 7.17 -30.19 -13.88
C ASP A 52 6.15 -29.08 -14.24
N GLU A 53 5.10 -29.39 -15.00
CA GLU A 53 4.01 -28.49 -15.32
C GLU A 53 3.28 -28.00 -14.06
N ARG A 54 2.98 -28.90 -13.12
CA ARG A 54 2.34 -28.55 -11.84
C ARG A 54 3.24 -27.65 -11.00
N ASN A 55 4.53 -27.98 -10.90
CA ASN A 55 5.51 -27.18 -10.16
C ASN A 55 5.66 -25.79 -10.79
N ASN A 56 5.73 -25.69 -12.11
CA ASN A 56 5.80 -24.41 -12.80
C ASN A 56 4.55 -23.56 -12.53
N ASN A 57 3.36 -24.16 -12.54
CA ASN A 57 2.12 -23.45 -12.23
C ASN A 57 2.13 -22.94 -10.77
N VAL A 58 2.56 -23.75 -9.82
CA VAL A 58 2.67 -23.33 -8.40
C VAL A 58 3.66 -22.15 -8.24
N VAL A 59 4.81 -22.22 -8.93
CA VAL A 59 5.80 -21.14 -8.93
C VAL A 59 5.22 -19.86 -9.54
N LEU A 60 4.53 -19.98 -10.69
CA LEU A 60 3.89 -18.84 -11.36
C LEU A 60 2.81 -18.21 -10.47
N GLU A 61 1.93 -19.01 -9.88
CA GLU A 61 0.89 -18.51 -8.95
C GLU A 61 1.51 -17.85 -7.71
N GLY A 62 2.55 -18.44 -7.13
CA GLY A 62 3.28 -17.85 -6.01
C GLY A 62 3.92 -16.51 -6.39
N THR A 63 4.54 -16.42 -7.56
CA THR A 63 5.15 -15.21 -8.10
C THR A 63 4.08 -14.12 -8.32
N TRP A 64 2.96 -14.45 -8.95
CA TRP A 64 1.85 -13.53 -9.15
C TRP A 64 1.22 -13.05 -7.83
N ARG A 65 1.08 -13.94 -6.85
CA ARG A 65 0.58 -13.58 -5.52
C ARG A 65 1.51 -12.59 -4.82
N ASN A 66 2.81 -12.85 -4.86
CA ASN A 66 3.82 -11.96 -4.28
C ASN A 66 3.88 -10.62 -5.01
N TYR A 67 3.80 -10.62 -6.33
CA TYR A 67 3.73 -9.41 -7.13
C TYR A 67 2.51 -8.56 -6.76
N ARG A 68 1.31 -9.14 -6.75
CA ARG A 68 0.09 -8.43 -6.35
C ARG A 68 0.17 -7.89 -4.93
N ARG A 69 0.77 -8.65 -4.01
CA ARG A 69 0.94 -8.21 -2.62
C ARG A 69 1.89 -7.03 -2.51
N ALA A 70 2.97 -7.03 -3.27
CA ALA A 70 4.00 -5.97 -3.25
C ALA A 70 3.52 -4.63 -3.83
N PHE A 71 2.54 -4.63 -4.74
CA PHE A 71 2.05 -3.41 -5.41
C PHE A 71 0.60 -3.10 -5.03
N HIS A 72 -0.36 -3.88 -5.49
CA HIS A 72 -1.79 -3.62 -5.24
C HIS A 72 -2.23 -3.98 -3.81
N GLY A 73 -1.61 -4.99 -3.21
CA GLY A 73 -1.92 -5.44 -1.87
C GLY A 73 -1.52 -4.45 -0.78
N VAL A 74 -0.51 -3.61 -1.02
CA VAL A 74 -0.03 -2.59 -0.07
C VAL A 74 -1.17 -1.66 0.33
N LEU A 75 -1.90 -1.11 -0.64
CA LEU A 75 -3.03 -0.21 -0.36
C LEU A 75 -4.11 -0.88 0.50
N ARG A 76 -4.40 -2.15 0.24
CA ARG A 76 -5.47 -2.88 0.94
C ARG A 76 -5.07 -3.36 2.33
N CYS A 77 -3.83 -3.87 2.48
CA CYS A 77 -3.41 -4.60 3.65
C CYS A 77 -2.59 -3.76 4.64
N ASP A 78 -1.83 -2.77 4.13
CA ASP A 78 -0.87 -2.03 4.96
C ASP A 78 -1.33 -0.60 5.27
N SER A 79 -2.43 -0.12 4.64
CA SER A 79 -2.96 1.22 4.92
C SER A 79 -3.54 1.31 6.33
N ILE A 80 -3.26 2.44 6.99
CA ILE A 80 -3.68 2.76 8.36
C ILE A 80 -4.80 3.79 8.28
N PHE A 81 -6.03 3.32 8.49
CA PHE A 81 -7.23 4.15 8.50
C PHE A 81 -7.73 4.29 9.94
N ASP A 82 -8.08 5.51 10.35
CA ASP A 82 -8.87 5.80 11.54
C ASP A 82 -10.36 5.69 11.25
N ASP A 83 -10.81 6.11 10.07
CA ASP A 83 -12.18 5.97 9.58
C ASP A 83 -12.25 4.88 8.49
N PHE A 84 -12.87 3.75 8.80
CA PHE A 84 -13.01 2.62 7.86
C PHE A 84 -13.93 2.91 6.67
N GLU A 85 -14.85 3.86 6.77
CA GLU A 85 -15.73 4.24 5.65
C GLU A 85 -14.92 4.88 4.51
N LEU A 86 -13.80 5.53 4.80
CA LEU A 86 -12.88 6.07 3.80
C LEU A 86 -12.34 4.97 2.86
N LYS A 87 -12.32 3.71 3.28
CA LYS A 87 -11.96 2.59 2.40
C LYS A 87 -12.91 2.43 1.21
N LYS A 88 -14.11 2.98 1.26
CA LYS A 88 -15.08 2.95 0.17
C LYS A 88 -14.94 4.15 -0.79
N ALA A 89 -14.25 5.20 -0.35
CA ALA A 89 -14.11 6.44 -1.12
C ALA A 89 -13.54 6.22 -2.52
N THR A 90 -14.18 6.82 -3.52
CA THR A 90 -13.80 6.84 -4.94
C THR A 90 -14.21 8.18 -5.54
N PHE A 91 -13.69 8.49 -6.73
CA PHE A 91 -14.18 9.66 -7.47
C PHE A 91 -15.66 9.57 -7.88
N ASP A 92 -16.20 8.36 -8.01
CA ASP A 92 -17.56 8.13 -8.51
C ASP A 92 -18.61 8.34 -7.42
N ASN A 93 -18.23 8.11 -6.14
CA ASN A 93 -19.10 8.35 -5.00
C ASN A 93 -18.78 9.65 -4.22
N TYR A 94 -18.00 10.55 -4.84
CA TYR A 94 -17.78 11.89 -4.29
C TYR A 94 -18.94 12.79 -4.70
N GLU A 95 -19.90 12.98 -3.81
CA GLU A 95 -21.09 13.81 -4.03
C GLU A 95 -20.76 15.30 -4.05
N THR A 96 -21.19 16.00 -5.08
CA THR A 96 -21.02 17.44 -5.22
C THR A 96 -22.03 18.02 -6.21
N GLU A 97 -22.48 19.24 -5.94
CA GLU A 97 -23.32 20.00 -6.86
C GLU A 97 -22.51 20.61 -7.99
N PRO A 98 -23.06 20.68 -9.22
CA PRO A 98 -22.42 21.37 -10.34
C PRO A 98 -22.09 22.84 -10.02
N ASN A 99 -21.01 23.33 -10.61
CA ASN A 99 -20.55 24.72 -10.45
C ASN A 99 -20.19 25.15 -9.02
N THR A 100 -19.95 24.21 -8.11
CA THR A 100 -19.47 24.49 -6.76
C THR A 100 -17.95 24.39 -6.68
N GLU A 101 -17.37 24.96 -5.59
CA GLU A 101 -15.96 24.80 -5.27
C GLU A 101 -15.57 23.31 -5.15
N ALA A 102 -16.44 22.49 -4.56
CA ALA A 102 -16.22 21.06 -4.42
C ALA A 102 -16.12 20.35 -5.79
N ALA A 103 -16.97 20.73 -6.77
CA ALA A 103 -16.90 20.22 -8.13
C ALA A 103 -15.58 20.62 -8.83
N GLY A 104 -15.16 21.88 -8.66
CA GLY A 104 -13.87 22.34 -9.16
C GLY A 104 -12.68 21.60 -8.53
N ASN A 105 -12.74 21.37 -7.24
CA ASN A 105 -11.71 20.60 -6.50
C ASN A 105 -11.69 19.13 -6.91
N LEU A 106 -12.84 18.51 -7.21
CA LEU A 106 -12.92 17.17 -7.77
C LEU A 106 -12.20 17.07 -9.13
N LEU A 107 -12.47 18.02 -10.03
CA LEU A 107 -11.79 18.09 -11.33
C LEU A 107 -10.27 18.26 -11.15
N LYS A 108 -9.86 19.16 -10.29
CA LYS A 108 -8.43 19.37 -9.98
C LYS A 108 -7.78 18.12 -9.40
N ALA A 109 -8.47 17.41 -8.50
CA ALA A 109 -7.99 16.15 -7.94
C ALA A 109 -7.79 15.07 -9.02
N ARG A 110 -8.73 14.93 -9.95
CA ARG A 110 -8.60 14.03 -11.11
C ARG A 110 -7.40 14.37 -11.98
N GLN A 111 -7.21 15.68 -12.28
CA GLN A 111 -6.06 16.14 -13.07
C GLN A 111 -4.72 15.86 -12.38
N ILE A 112 -4.64 16.12 -11.07
CA ILE A 112 -3.42 15.84 -10.29
C ILE A 112 -3.18 14.33 -10.19
N ALA A 113 -4.22 13.52 -10.00
CA ALA A 113 -4.10 12.06 -10.03
C ALA A 113 -3.54 11.56 -11.37
N GLY A 114 -3.99 12.16 -12.49
CA GLY A 114 -3.42 11.92 -13.83
C GLY A 114 -1.93 12.22 -13.91
N LYS A 115 -1.45 13.30 -13.30
CA LYS A 115 -0.01 13.60 -13.24
C LYS A 115 0.79 12.56 -12.46
N TYR A 116 0.21 11.98 -11.41
CA TYR A 116 0.86 10.91 -10.64
C TYR A 116 0.98 9.59 -11.39
N LEU A 117 0.34 9.42 -12.56
CA LEU A 117 0.57 8.26 -13.43
C LEU A 117 1.96 8.31 -14.10
N ASP A 118 2.50 9.52 -14.29
CA ASP A 118 3.88 9.69 -14.71
C ASP A 118 4.82 9.42 -13.51
N ARG A 119 5.74 8.48 -13.67
CA ARG A 119 6.73 8.13 -12.65
C ARG A 119 7.78 9.21 -12.40
N ASP A 120 8.01 10.06 -13.37
CA ASP A 120 8.94 11.19 -13.27
C ASP A 120 8.31 12.43 -12.67
N TYR A 121 7.00 12.43 -12.46
CA TYR A 121 6.31 13.49 -11.71
C TYR A 121 6.73 13.47 -10.24
N LYS A 122 7.55 14.43 -9.83
CA LYS A 122 8.18 14.53 -8.50
C LYS A 122 7.68 15.78 -7.78
N ALA A 123 6.46 15.73 -7.29
CA ALA A 123 5.87 16.78 -6.46
C ALA A 123 4.93 16.18 -5.42
N ASN A 124 4.81 16.89 -4.29
CA ASN A 124 3.76 16.62 -3.32
C ASN A 124 2.48 17.40 -3.69
N THR A 125 1.37 17.02 -3.09
CA THR A 125 0.09 17.72 -3.20
C THR A 125 -0.45 17.95 -1.80
N ILE A 126 -0.98 19.15 -1.55
CA ILE A 126 -1.68 19.48 -0.30
C ILE A 126 -3.16 19.69 -0.59
N ILE A 127 -4.01 19.06 0.21
CA ILE A 127 -5.46 19.26 0.22
C ILE A 127 -5.81 19.89 1.57
N THR A 128 -6.21 21.15 1.57
CA THR A 128 -6.48 21.91 2.80
C THR A 128 -7.89 22.47 2.85
N GLY A 129 -8.43 22.66 4.06
CA GLY A 129 -9.74 23.24 4.32
C GLY A 129 -10.36 22.74 5.62
N ALA A 130 -11.53 23.23 5.97
CA ALA A 130 -12.24 22.87 7.19
C ALA A 130 -12.48 21.36 7.32
N PRO A 131 -12.72 20.83 8.53
CA PRO A 131 -13.20 19.45 8.71
C PRO A 131 -14.48 19.18 7.89
N GLY A 132 -14.72 17.93 7.50
CA GLY A 132 -15.96 17.49 6.83
C GLY A 132 -16.15 17.89 5.37
N VAL A 133 -15.29 18.73 4.75
CA VAL A 133 -15.41 19.17 3.35
C VAL A 133 -15.04 18.13 2.30
N GLY A 134 -14.58 16.92 2.69
CA GLY A 134 -14.29 15.81 1.79
C GLY A 134 -12.81 15.68 1.36
N LYS A 135 -11.85 16.27 2.07
CA LYS A 135 -10.40 16.18 1.77
C LYS A 135 -9.87 14.77 1.71
N SER A 136 -10.09 13.99 2.78
CA SER A 136 -9.64 12.60 2.90
C SER A 136 -10.30 11.71 1.86
N HIS A 137 -11.58 11.94 1.54
CA HIS A 137 -12.28 11.25 0.45
C HIS A 137 -11.58 11.47 -0.90
N LEU A 138 -11.25 12.73 -1.25
CA LEU A 138 -10.51 13.02 -2.49
C LEU A 138 -9.12 12.39 -2.48
N ALA A 139 -8.39 12.45 -1.36
CA ALA A 139 -7.06 11.86 -1.26
C ALA A 139 -7.07 10.34 -1.49
N VAL A 140 -8.03 9.62 -0.88
CA VAL A 140 -8.22 8.17 -1.10
C VAL A 140 -8.63 7.88 -2.55
N SER A 141 -9.53 8.71 -3.12
CA SER A 141 -9.97 8.55 -4.51
C SER A 141 -8.81 8.70 -5.50
N MET A 142 -7.96 9.73 -5.30
CA MET A 142 -6.74 9.93 -6.08
C MET A 142 -5.79 8.73 -5.95
N LEU A 143 -5.54 8.29 -4.73
CA LEU A 143 -4.65 7.17 -4.44
C LEU A 143 -5.11 5.87 -5.12
N LYS A 144 -6.40 5.56 -5.05
CA LYS A 144 -6.99 4.37 -5.70
C LYS A 144 -6.92 4.45 -7.22
N ALA A 145 -7.23 5.62 -7.79
CA ALA A 145 -7.14 5.84 -9.23
C ALA A 145 -5.71 5.62 -9.73
N VAL A 146 -4.71 6.15 -9.03
CA VAL A 146 -3.30 5.95 -9.37
C VAL A 146 -2.91 4.49 -9.20
N ASN A 147 -3.24 3.85 -8.06
CA ASN A 147 -2.88 2.44 -7.80
C ASN A 147 -3.46 1.46 -8.84
N LYS A 148 -4.66 1.77 -9.37
CA LYS A 148 -5.33 0.95 -10.39
C LYS A 148 -4.72 1.11 -11.78
N THR A 149 -4.18 2.31 -12.11
CA THR A 149 -3.92 2.71 -13.51
C THR A 149 -2.44 2.86 -13.84
N ILE A 150 -1.59 3.14 -12.83
CA ILE A 150 -0.15 3.41 -13.07
C ILE A 150 0.57 2.21 -13.67
N GLN A 151 1.40 2.46 -14.67
CA GLN A 151 2.25 1.43 -15.29
C GLN A 151 3.74 1.86 -15.28
N PRO A 152 4.66 0.93 -15.01
CA PRO A 152 4.44 -0.37 -14.37
C PRO A 152 3.81 -0.23 -12.98
N ASP A 153 3.18 -1.29 -12.47
CA ASP A 153 2.49 -1.27 -11.18
C ASP A 153 3.31 -0.66 -10.04
N ALA A 154 2.64 0.10 -9.17
CA ALA A 154 3.30 0.83 -8.10
C ALA A 154 2.57 0.67 -6.76
N SER A 155 3.35 0.66 -5.68
CA SER A 155 2.80 0.61 -4.32
C SER A 155 2.24 1.96 -3.91
N CYS A 156 0.99 1.96 -3.46
CA CYS A 156 0.30 3.11 -2.91
C CYS A 156 -0.15 2.82 -1.48
N LEU A 157 -0.12 3.83 -0.59
CA LEU A 157 -0.43 3.63 0.82
C LEU A 157 -1.15 4.84 1.40
N PHE A 158 -2.21 4.58 2.18
CA PHE A 158 -2.92 5.60 2.95
C PHE A 158 -2.59 5.46 4.44
N VAL A 159 -2.34 6.59 5.09
CA VAL A 159 -2.00 6.61 6.51
C VAL A 159 -2.63 7.83 7.19
N SER A 160 -3.51 7.59 8.17
CA SER A 160 -3.89 8.58 9.17
C SER A 160 -2.69 8.87 10.08
N VAL A 161 -2.28 10.13 10.15
CA VAL A 161 -1.08 10.52 10.92
C VAL A 161 -1.30 10.27 12.41
N ASN A 162 -2.47 10.57 12.95
CA ASN A 162 -2.78 10.34 14.36
C ASN A 162 -2.69 8.85 14.73
N GLU A 163 -3.31 8.00 13.90
CA GLU A 163 -3.31 6.56 14.14
C GLU A 163 -1.91 5.96 14.00
N LEU A 164 -1.12 6.43 13.03
CA LEU A 164 0.28 6.06 12.88
C LEU A 164 1.09 6.37 14.16
N MET A 165 0.97 7.59 14.68
CA MET A 165 1.70 7.98 15.87
C MET A 165 1.26 7.19 17.11
N ARG A 166 -0.04 6.87 17.22
CA ARG A 166 -0.58 6.02 18.26
C ARG A 166 -0.01 4.60 18.21
N LEU A 167 0.03 4.00 17.01
CA LEU A 167 0.57 2.64 16.80
C LEU A 167 2.07 2.56 17.06
N ILE A 168 2.84 3.57 16.62
CA ILE A 168 4.28 3.60 16.91
C ILE A 168 4.53 3.73 18.41
N LYS A 169 3.81 4.62 19.12
CA LYS A 169 3.93 4.75 20.59
C LYS A 169 3.60 3.45 21.31
N ALA A 170 2.52 2.77 20.90
CA ALA A 170 2.14 1.47 21.48
C ALA A 170 3.20 0.36 21.23
N SER A 171 4.05 0.53 20.23
CA SER A 171 5.13 -0.43 19.95
C SER A 171 6.33 -0.33 20.90
N PHE A 172 6.46 0.76 21.66
CA PHE A 172 7.62 0.95 22.55
C PHE A 172 7.68 -0.10 23.66
N ASP A 173 6.54 -0.53 24.15
CA ASP A 173 6.42 -1.52 25.22
C ASP A 173 6.19 -2.95 24.69
N SER A 174 6.20 -3.15 23.35
CA SER A 174 5.84 -4.42 22.71
C SER A 174 7.00 -4.99 21.90
N LYS A 175 7.68 -6.02 22.43
CA LYS A 175 8.70 -6.76 21.70
C LYS A 175 8.10 -7.47 20.49
N GLY A 176 8.65 -7.22 19.28
CA GLY A 176 8.19 -7.85 18.05
C GLY A 176 7.03 -7.13 17.33
N SER A 177 6.65 -5.92 17.76
CA SER A 177 5.63 -5.12 17.08
C SER A 177 6.02 -4.83 15.63
N GLU A 178 5.03 -4.90 14.75
CA GLU A 178 5.17 -4.53 13.34
C GLU A 178 5.23 -3.00 13.13
N PHE A 179 4.79 -2.21 14.11
CA PHE A 179 4.67 -0.76 14.04
C PHE A 179 5.85 0.00 14.66
N THR A 180 7.05 -0.61 14.70
CA THR A 180 8.23 0.13 15.17
C THR A 180 8.52 1.33 14.28
N GLU A 181 9.02 2.43 14.86
CA GLU A 181 9.38 3.65 14.13
C GLU A 181 10.25 3.36 12.92
N ALA A 182 11.33 2.61 13.10
CA ALA A 182 12.26 2.28 12.02
C ALA A 182 11.58 1.55 10.85
N ARG A 183 10.69 0.61 11.16
CA ARG A 183 9.93 -0.15 10.14
C ARG A 183 8.92 0.74 9.43
N MET A 184 8.19 1.59 10.16
CA MET A 184 7.22 2.53 9.57
C MET A 184 7.91 3.56 8.69
N VAL A 185 9.00 4.17 9.14
CA VAL A 185 9.79 5.12 8.33
C VAL A 185 10.36 4.45 7.08
N LYS A 186 10.75 3.18 7.15
CA LYS A 186 11.20 2.42 5.97
C LYS A 186 10.05 2.13 5.00
N LEU A 187 8.94 1.61 5.49
CA LEU A 187 7.77 1.26 4.69
C LEU A 187 7.18 2.51 4.00
N LEU A 188 6.85 3.53 4.80
CA LEU A 188 6.21 4.76 4.32
C LEU A 188 7.15 5.56 3.42
N GLY A 189 8.45 5.54 3.72
CA GLY A 189 9.48 6.16 2.87
C GLY A 189 9.65 5.47 1.51
N GLY A 190 9.33 4.19 1.40
CA GLY A 190 9.60 3.35 0.23
C GLY A 190 8.46 3.20 -0.78
N VAL A 191 7.20 3.43 -0.39
CA VAL A 191 6.06 3.29 -1.32
C VAL A 191 6.08 4.37 -2.40
N ASN A 192 5.52 4.08 -3.57
CA ASN A 192 5.56 5.01 -4.70
C ASN A 192 4.71 6.27 -4.46
N LEU A 193 3.48 6.13 -3.99
CA LEU A 193 2.60 7.24 -3.62
C LEU A 193 2.06 7.02 -2.21
N LEU A 194 2.21 8.02 -1.35
CA LEU A 194 1.74 8.02 0.03
C LEU A 194 0.67 9.08 0.22
N VAL A 195 -0.38 8.75 0.97
CA VAL A 195 -1.27 9.74 1.59
C VAL A 195 -0.91 9.84 3.06
N LEU A 196 -0.63 11.05 3.54
CA LEU A 196 -0.59 11.41 4.95
C LEU A 196 -1.85 12.22 5.25
N ASP A 197 -2.79 11.59 5.93
CA ASP A 197 -4.11 12.18 6.20
C ASP A 197 -4.16 12.85 7.56
N ASP A 198 -4.85 13.99 7.60
CA ASP A 198 -5.10 14.84 8.76
C ASP A 198 -3.82 15.30 9.49
N LEU A 199 -2.83 15.75 8.70
CA LEU A 199 -1.57 16.27 9.24
C LEU A 199 -1.81 17.56 10.04
N GLY A 200 -1.24 17.62 11.24
CA GLY A 200 -1.37 18.73 12.19
C GLY A 200 -2.36 18.48 13.31
N SER A 201 -3.23 17.48 13.20
CA SER A 201 -4.16 17.12 14.25
C SER A 201 -3.47 16.48 15.46
N GLU A 202 -2.33 15.81 15.25
CA GLU A 202 -1.51 15.22 16.31
C GLU A 202 -0.96 16.27 17.29
N ALA A 203 -0.85 17.54 16.87
CA ALA A 203 -0.44 18.64 17.73
C ALA A 203 -1.58 19.18 18.62
N SER A 204 -2.84 19.02 18.18
CA SER A 204 -4.02 19.53 18.90
C SER A 204 -4.36 18.74 20.16
N PHE A 205 -3.91 17.51 20.28
CA PHE A 205 -4.13 16.64 21.44
C PHE A 205 -3.10 16.84 22.56
N GLN A 206 -2.14 17.75 22.40
CA GLN A 206 -1.16 18.06 23.44
C GLN A 206 -1.60 19.31 24.23
N SER A 207 -1.87 19.12 25.52
CA SER A 207 -2.46 20.13 26.41
C SER A 207 -1.53 21.31 26.77
N SER A 208 -0.28 21.35 26.37
CA SER A 208 0.71 22.32 26.84
C SER A 208 1.52 23.07 25.79
N SER A 209 1.51 22.67 24.54
CA SER A 209 2.19 23.44 23.48
C SER A 209 1.43 23.34 22.15
N ARG A 210 1.39 24.44 21.38
CA ARG A 210 0.84 24.48 20.04
C ARG A 210 1.77 23.83 19.00
N GLU A 211 2.94 23.37 19.41
CA GLU A 211 3.94 22.77 18.56
C GLU A 211 3.82 21.23 18.60
N ALA A 212 4.01 20.60 17.45
CA ALA A 212 4.15 19.13 17.41
C ALA A 212 5.39 18.73 18.20
N SER A 213 5.32 17.62 18.95
CA SER A 213 6.47 17.14 19.71
C SER A 213 7.65 16.90 18.80
N GLU A 214 8.87 17.07 19.31
CA GLU A 214 10.10 16.88 18.55
C GLU A 214 10.16 15.46 17.94
N TRP A 215 9.72 14.46 18.70
CA TRP A 215 9.67 13.08 18.22
C TRP A 215 8.73 12.91 17.02
N VAL A 216 7.53 13.47 17.04
CA VAL A 216 6.57 13.44 15.90
C VAL A 216 7.21 14.09 14.67
N GLN A 217 7.86 15.24 14.85
CA GLN A 217 8.54 15.92 13.76
C GLN A 217 9.71 15.09 13.19
N GLN A 218 10.46 14.36 14.02
CA GLN A 218 11.54 13.46 13.58
C GLN A 218 10.99 12.29 12.78
N VAL A 219 9.91 11.65 13.21
CA VAL A 219 9.25 10.57 12.47
C VAL A 219 8.76 11.05 11.11
N LEU A 220 8.01 12.15 11.07
CA LEU A 220 7.50 12.74 9.83
C LEU A 220 8.64 13.17 8.88
N PHE A 221 9.68 13.76 9.42
CA PHE A 221 10.86 14.13 8.64
C PHE A 221 11.57 12.89 8.07
N GLY A 222 11.73 11.83 8.85
CA GLY A 222 12.28 10.56 8.40
C GLY A 222 11.53 9.96 7.22
N ILE A 223 10.19 10.08 7.21
CA ILE A 223 9.33 9.63 6.12
C ILE A 223 9.47 10.56 4.91
N LEU A 224 9.21 11.87 5.07
CA LEU A 224 9.13 12.83 3.98
C LEU A 224 10.48 13.13 3.31
N ASN A 225 11.58 12.99 4.04
CA ASN A 225 12.92 13.20 3.47
C ASN A 225 13.29 12.16 2.40
N LYS A 226 12.69 10.97 2.46
CA LYS A 226 12.89 9.89 1.47
C LYS A 226 11.98 10.00 0.27
N ARG A 227 11.09 11.00 0.21
CA ARG A 227 9.96 11.05 -0.72
C ARG A 227 9.88 12.35 -1.51
N ASN A 228 9.11 12.27 -2.60
CA ASN A 228 8.76 13.41 -3.43
C ASN A 228 7.42 13.20 -4.17
N ARG A 229 6.60 12.26 -3.70
CA ARG A 229 5.28 11.90 -4.24
C ARG A 229 4.37 11.59 -3.05
N THR A 230 3.83 12.65 -2.43
CA THR A 230 2.99 12.53 -1.23
C THR A 230 1.75 13.41 -1.38
N LEU A 231 0.58 12.87 -1.10
CA LEU A 231 -0.65 13.61 -0.88
C LEU A 231 -0.76 13.89 0.62
N ILE A 232 -0.95 15.13 0.99
CA ILE A 232 -1.08 15.55 2.38
C ILE A 232 -2.44 16.20 2.53
N THR A 233 -3.26 15.72 3.46
CA THR A 233 -4.46 16.45 3.87
C THR A 233 -4.24 17.14 5.19
N THR A 234 -4.85 18.30 5.38
CA THR A 234 -4.76 19.06 6.62
C THR A 234 -5.95 19.99 6.80
N ASN A 235 -6.32 20.25 8.04
CA ASN A 235 -7.31 21.26 8.39
C ASN A 235 -6.69 22.65 8.55
N LEU A 236 -5.36 22.74 8.50
CA LEU A 236 -4.59 23.95 8.81
C LEU A 236 -4.20 24.72 7.56
N THR A 237 -4.04 26.01 7.75
CA THR A 237 -3.43 26.92 6.75
C THR A 237 -1.90 26.76 6.75
N SER A 238 -1.24 27.28 5.72
CA SER A 238 0.23 27.32 5.65
C SER A 238 0.87 28.05 6.83
N GLU A 239 0.22 29.11 7.32
CA GLU A 239 0.67 29.92 8.46
C GLU A 239 0.55 29.13 9.78
N GLU A 240 -0.54 28.38 9.95
CA GLU A 240 -0.73 27.50 11.11
C GLU A 240 0.25 26.33 11.10
N LEU A 241 0.48 25.72 9.95
CA LEU A 241 1.51 24.67 9.80
C LEU A 241 2.90 25.19 10.15
N ALA A 242 3.21 26.44 9.79
CA ALA A 242 4.51 27.06 10.12
C ALA A 242 4.68 27.33 11.63
N LYS A 243 3.60 27.41 12.41
CA LYS A 243 3.64 27.52 13.87
C LYS A 243 3.81 26.16 14.57
N ILE A 244 3.47 25.07 13.89
CA ILE A 244 3.47 23.71 14.43
C ILE A 244 4.76 22.98 14.10
N TYR A 245 5.25 23.14 12.89
CA TYR A 245 6.36 22.37 12.35
C TYR A 245 7.59 23.21 12.06
N ASN A 246 8.76 22.63 12.26
CA ASN A 246 10.03 23.29 11.96
C ASN A 246 10.20 23.50 10.42
N PRO A 247 11.00 24.51 10.02
CA PRO A 247 11.18 24.87 8.60
C PRO A 247 11.72 23.73 7.73
N LYS A 248 12.53 22.83 8.31
CA LYS A 248 13.09 21.69 7.56
C LYS A 248 11.99 20.70 7.14
N LEU A 249 11.05 20.42 8.04
CA LEU A 249 9.91 19.53 7.76
C LEU A 249 8.97 20.18 6.74
N LEU A 250 8.65 21.46 6.90
CA LEU A 250 7.83 22.23 5.95
C LEU A 250 8.43 22.22 4.54
N SER A 251 9.74 22.40 4.43
CA SER A 251 10.43 22.32 3.13
C SER A 251 10.23 20.96 2.44
N ARG A 252 10.16 19.84 3.21
CA ARG A 252 9.87 18.52 2.64
C ARG A 252 8.39 18.37 2.26
N MET A 253 7.47 18.94 3.04
CA MET A 253 6.05 18.92 2.75
C MET A 253 5.73 19.68 1.45
N TYR A 254 6.32 20.87 1.27
CA TYR A 254 6.06 21.74 0.11
C TYR A 254 6.86 21.41 -1.15
N LYS A 255 7.61 20.31 -1.17
CA LYS A 255 8.47 19.93 -2.29
C LYS A 255 7.69 19.80 -3.60
N GLY A 256 8.02 20.64 -4.58
CA GLY A 256 7.45 20.64 -5.93
C GLY A 256 6.06 21.26 -6.06
N ILE A 257 5.38 21.61 -4.98
CA ILE A 257 3.98 22.07 -4.97
C ILE A 257 3.79 23.34 -5.82
N ALA A 258 4.61 24.36 -5.62
CA ALA A 258 4.47 25.64 -6.32
C ALA A 258 4.60 25.48 -7.84
N LYS A 259 5.59 24.71 -8.31
CA LYS A 259 5.83 24.47 -9.73
C LYS A 259 4.70 23.70 -10.42
N GLN A 260 4.02 22.85 -9.69
CA GLN A 260 3.05 21.90 -10.23
C GLN A 260 1.60 22.28 -9.92
N ASN A 261 1.36 23.43 -9.27
CA ASN A 261 0.03 23.83 -8.78
C ASN A 261 -0.64 22.71 -7.93
N GLY A 262 0.14 22.14 -7.03
CA GLY A 262 -0.23 20.97 -6.24
C GLY A 262 -1.06 21.29 -4.98
N VAL A 263 -1.82 22.39 -4.94
CA VAL A 263 -2.71 22.73 -3.81
C VAL A 263 -4.17 22.59 -4.24
N ILE A 264 -4.94 21.82 -3.49
CA ILE A 264 -6.40 21.77 -3.54
C ILE A 264 -6.90 22.41 -2.26
N LYS A 265 -7.59 23.56 -2.39
CA LYS A 265 -8.05 24.32 -1.24
C LYS A 265 -9.57 24.36 -1.19
N PHE A 266 -10.13 24.01 -0.04
CA PHE A 266 -11.52 24.24 0.31
C PHE A 266 -11.60 25.49 1.18
N THR A 267 -12.52 26.37 0.84
CA THR A 267 -12.83 27.60 1.60
C THR A 267 -14.13 27.41 2.38
N LYS A 268 -14.62 28.50 2.96
CA LYS A 268 -15.94 28.53 3.60
C LYS A 268 -17.11 28.33 2.61
N ALA A 269 -16.84 28.36 1.30
CA ALA A 269 -17.84 28.10 0.27
C ALA A 269 -18.29 26.62 0.22
N THR A 270 -17.45 25.70 0.74
CA THR A 270 -17.82 24.28 0.87
C THR A 270 -18.20 24.00 2.33
N PRO A 271 -19.48 23.71 2.63
CA PRO A 271 -19.92 23.40 3.98
C PRO A 271 -19.40 22.05 4.46
N ASP A 272 -19.43 21.83 5.78
CA ASP A 272 -19.17 20.51 6.38
C ASP A 272 -20.31 19.55 6.01
N LYS A 273 -19.98 18.50 5.27
CA LYS A 273 -20.95 17.48 4.81
C LYS A 273 -21.42 16.54 5.92
N ARG A 274 -20.78 16.57 7.09
CA ARG A 274 -21.12 15.77 8.28
C ARG A 274 -22.04 16.50 9.23
N MET A 275 -22.15 17.84 9.12
CA MET A 275 -23.02 18.62 9.99
C MET A 275 -24.48 18.50 9.54
N VAL A 276 -25.29 17.88 10.38
CA VAL A 276 -26.75 18.00 10.33
C VAL A 276 -27.12 19.18 11.23
N ILE A 277 -27.71 20.24 10.66
CA ILE A 277 -28.25 21.34 11.44
C ILE A 277 -29.61 20.88 11.96
N PHE A 278 -29.75 20.77 13.28
CA PHE A 278 -30.99 20.46 13.95
C PHE A 278 -31.88 21.70 14.10
#